data_8a29a7d62b100ff9e1836435427e53ae
#
_entry.id   8a29a7d62b100ff9e1836435427e53ae
#
_cell.length_a   1.000
_cell.length_b   1.000
_cell.length_c   1.000
_cell.angle_alpha   90.00
_cell.angle_beta   90.00
_cell.angle_gamma   90.00
#
_symmetry.space_group_name_H-M   'P 1'
#
loop_
_entity.id
_entity.type
_entity.pdbx_description
1 polymer ?
#
loop_
_entity_poly.entity_id
_entity_poly.type
_entity_poly.pdbx_seq_one_letter_code
_entity_poly.pdbx_strand_id
1 'polypeptide(L)'
;MKAAQNEAWQARFVAVISNQPDAKGLDFARQNGIPAVVVNHRDFASRDAFDEALAKTIDSFSPDLIALAGFMRVLTDPFIDRYQGRMINIHPSLLPDFPGLHTHERALEAGVKKHGASVHFVTRVVDEGPIICQGEVPVLPGDDVDTLAARVLKMEHRIYPLAVKWFINGRLHLEGSQVQISPPESQYIVQA
;
A
#
# COMPACT_ATOMS: atom_id res chain seq x y z
N MET A 1 2.29 -1.88 11.63
CA MET A 1 2.21 -2.50 12.97
C MET A 1 3.03 -1.75 14.02
N LYS A 2 4.35 -1.58 13.89
CA LYS A 2 5.14 -0.83 14.91
C LYS A 2 4.57 0.56 15.25
N ALA A 3 4.17 1.35 14.24
CA ALA A 3 3.55 2.65 14.44
C ALA A 3 2.26 2.55 15.28
N ALA A 4 1.40 1.58 14.95
CA ALA A 4 0.14 1.36 15.67
C ALA A 4 0.36 1.02 17.16
N GLN A 5 1.38 0.22 17.46
CA GLN A 5 1.75 -0.11 18.84
C GLN A 5 2.34 1.10 19.58
N ASN A 6 3.27 1.83 18.95
CA ASN A 6 3.95 2.98 19.55
C ASN A 6 3.00 4.17 19.81
N GLU A 7 1.97 4.33 18.96
CA GLU A 7 1.03 5.45 19.02
C GLU A 7 -0.34 5.05 19.60
N ALA A 8 -0.48 3.82 20.10
CA ALA A 8 -1.71 3.29 20.70
C ALA A 8 -2.97 3.53 19.83
N TRP A 9 -2.91 3.13 18.55
CA TRP A 9 -4.05 3.30 17.64
C TRP A 9 -5.28 2.53 18.13
N GLN A 10 -6.46 3.11 17.97
CA GLN A 10 -7.75 2.47 18.25
C GLN A 10 -8.13 1.48 17.13
N ALA A 11 -7.20 0.61 16.75
CA ALA A 11 -7.34 -0.38 15.70
C ALA A 11 -6.56 -1.65 16.02
N ARG A 12 -7.00 -2.76 15.46
CA ARG A 12 -6.31 -4.06 15.57
C ARG A 12 -6.01 -4.63 14.19
N PHE A 13 -4.90 -5.32 14.08
CA PHE A 13 -4.60 -6.13 12.91
C PHE A 13 -5.33 -7.47 13.05
N VAL A 14 -6.32 -7.71 12.19
CA VAL A 14 -7.15 -8.92 12.24
C VAL A 14 -6.49 -10.11 11.55
N ALA A 15 -5.69 -9.87 10.49
CA ALA A 15 -4.88 -10.88 9.82
C ALA A 15 -3.76 -10.24 8.99
N VAL A 16 -2.74 -11.05 8.68
CA VAL A 16 -1.80 -10.84 7.58
C VAL A 16 -1.98 -11.99 6.60
N ILE A 17 -2.28 -11.64 5.35
CA ILE A 17 -2.53 -12.62 4.29
C ILE A 17 -1.46 -12.45 3.21
N SER A 18 -0.85 -13.54 2.77
CA SER A 18 0.14 -13.52 1.69
C SER A 18 -0.18 -14.57 0.64
N ASN A 19 0.13 -14.26 -0.62
CA ASN A 19 0.10 -15.23 -1.72
C ASN A 19 1.43 -16.00 -1.85
N GLN A 20 2.39 -15.72 -0.98
CA GLN A 20 3.70 -16.39 -0.91
C GLN A 20 3.87 -17.01 0.48
N PRO A 21 4.11 -18.32 0.59
CA PRO A 21 4.20 -19.00 1.89
C PRO A 21 5.41 -18.59 2.73
N ASP A 22 6.47 -18.11 2.08
CA ASP A 22 7.75 -17.69 2.65
C ASP A 22 7.87 -16.17 2.87
N ALA A 23 6.74 -15.44 2.75
CA ALA A 23 6.76 -14.00 2.95
C ALA A 23 7.11 -13.63 4.40
N LYS A 24 8.16 -12.81 4.60
CA LYS A 24 8.64 -12.36 5.92
C LYS A 24 7.55 -11.70 6.77
N GLY A 25 6.54 -11.10 6.14
CA GLY A 25 5.39 -10.50 6.83
C GLY A 25 4.57 -11.52 7.62
N LEU A 26 4.50 -12.78 7.18
CA LEU A 26 3.81 -13.84 7.89
C LEU A 26 4.52 -14.20 9.21
N ASP A 27 5.84 -14.28 9.19
CA ASP A 27 6.62 -14.58 10.39
C ASP A 27 6.50 -13.44 11.41
N PHE A 28 6.55 -12.19 10.93
CA PHE A 28 6.32 -11.04 11.80
C PHE A 28 4.91 -11.06 12.41
N ALA A 29 3.88 -11.42 11.65
CA ALA A 29 2.51 -11.55 12.16
C ALA A 29 2.42 -12.61 13.25
N ARG A 30 2.98 -13.81 13.02
CA ARG A 30 3.01 -14.92 13.99
C ARG A 30 3.69 -14.51 15.30
N GLN A 31 4.86 -13.83 15.20
CA GLN A 31 5.61 -13.35 16.38
C GLN A 31 4.83 -12.32 17.21
N ASN A 32 3.87 -11.62 16.59
CA ASN A 32 3.04 -10.62 17.26
C ASN A 32 1.61 -11.11 17.57
N GLY A 33 1.36 -12.43 17.48
CA GLY A 33 0.05 -13.02 17.79
C GLY A 33 -1.06 -12.65 16.80
N ILE A 34 -0.71 -12.22 15.58
CA ILE A 34 -1.66 -11.88 14.53
C ILE A 34 -1.87 -13.10 13.63
N PRO A 35 -3.13 -13.46 13.29
CA PRO A 35 -3.40 -14.51 12.32
C PRO A 35 -2.60 -14.31 11.02
N ALA A 36 -1.85 -15.34 10.63
CA ALA A 36 -1.01 -15.34 9.43
C ALA A 36 -1.52 -16.42 8.48
N VAL A 37 -2.06 -16.03 7.34
CA VAL A 37 -2.73 -16.92 6.40
C VAL A 37 -2.00 -16.89 5.05
N VAL A 38 -1.87 -18.06 4.43
CA VAL A 38 -1.36 -18.19 3.05
C VAL A 38 -2.52 -18.57 2.15
N VAL A 39 -2.75 -17.77 1.12
CA VAL A 39 -3.58 -18.11 -0.04
C VAL A 39 -2.62 -18.18 -1.23
N ASN A 40 -2.05 -19.36 -1.47
CA ASN A 40 -1.02 -19.50 -2.49
C ASN A 40 -1.65 -19.44 -3.89
N HIS A 41 -1.31 -18.43 -4.65
CA HIS A 41 -1.86 -18.21 -5.98
C HIS A 41 -1.59 -19.36 -6.98
N ARG A 42 -0.56 -20.19 -6.71
CA ARG A 42 -0.20 -21.35 -7.56
C ARG A 42 -1.17 -22.53 -7.41
N ASP A 43 -2.00 -22.51 -6.36
CA ASP A 43 -2.97 -23.58 -6.09
C ASP A 43 -4.28 -23.38 -6.88
N PHE A 44 -4.37 -22.30 -7.67
CA PHE A 44 -5.57 -21.94 -8.42
C PHE A 44 -5.32 -21.94 -9.92
N ALA A 45 -6.31 -22.45 -10.67
CA ALA A 45 -6.23 -22.55 -12.13
C ALA A 45 -6.39 -21.20 -12.85
N SER A 46 -6.96 -20.20 -12.18
CA SER A 46 -7.20 -18.87 -12.76
C SER A 46 -7.04 -17.77 -11.71
N ARG A 47 -6.87 -16.53 -12.20
CA ARG A 47 -6.85 -15.34 -11.36
C ARG A 47 -8.19 -15.16 -10.62
N ASP A 48 -9.30 -15.38 -11.30
CA ASP A 48 -10.63 -15.26 -10.70
C ASP A 48 -10.84 -16.22 -9.54
N ALA A 49 -10.41 -17.49 -9.71
CA ALA A 49 -10.49 -18.50 -8.65
C ALA A 49 -9.61 -18.13 -7.43
N PHE A 50 -8.42 -17.59 -7.69
CA PHE A 50 -7.54 -17.09 -6.62
C PHE A 50 -8.18 -15.90 -5.90
N ASP A 51 -8.67 -14.89 -6.63
CA ASP A 51 -9.26 -13.68 -6.06
C ASP A 51 -10.53 -14.02 -5.26
N GLU A 52 -11.35 -14.97 -5.72
CA GLU A 52 -12.51 -15.44 -4.96
C GLU A 52 -12.09 -16.10 -3.62
N ALA A 53 -11.08 -16.95 -3.65
CA ALA A 53 -10.55 -17.58 -2.44
C ALA A 53 -9.92 -16.56 -1.48
N LEU A 54 -9.19 -15.58 -2.04
CA LEU A 54 -8.61 -14.48 -1.27
C LEU A 54 -9.73 -13.64 -0.62
N ALA A 55 -10.78 -13.30 -1.37
CA ALA A 55 -11.92 -12.56 -0.84
C ALA A 55 -12.62 -13.32 0.29
N LYS A 56 -12.91 -14.61 0.13
CA LYS A 56 -13.49 -15.46 1.19
C LYS A 56 -12.61 -15.46 2.46
N THR A 57 -11.30 -15.52 2.27
CA THR A 57 -10.35 -15.49 3.39
C THR A 57 -10.38 -14.12 4.09
N ILE A 58 -10.34 -13.02 3.34
CA ILE A 58 -10.42 -11.66 3.90
C ILE A 58 -11.71 -11.45 4.66
N ASP A 59 -12.85 -11.85 4.08
CA ASP A 59 -14.18 -11.66 4.69
C ASP A 59 -14.35 -12.44 5.99
N SER A 60 -13.67 -13.58 6.15
CA SER A 60 -13.70 -14.34 7.40
C SER A 60 -13.13 -13.56 8.60
N PHE A 61 -12.34 -12.54 8.35
CA PHE A 61 -11.79 -11.63 9.36
C PHE A 61 -12.57 -10.32 9.50
N SER A 62 -13.51 -10.04 8.58
CA SER A 62 -14.35 -8.83 8.56
C SER A 62 -13.54 -7.53 8.77
N PRO A 63 -12.51 -7.23 7.97
CA PRO A 63 -11.71 -6.02 8.15
C PRO A 63 -12.45 -4.77 7.68
N ASP A 64 -12.23 -3.65 8.37
CA ASP A 64 -12.68 -2.32 7.92
C ASP A 64 -11.77 -1.76 6.82
N LEU A 65 -10.47 -2.10 6.84
CA LEU A 65 -9.46 -1.64 5.90
C LEU A 65 -8.59 -2.81 5.42
N ILE A 66 -8.32 -2.83 4.13
CA ILE A 66 -7.33 -3.71 3.50
C ILE A 66 -6.15 -2.85 3.08
N ALA A 67 -4.97 -3.13 3.63
CA ALA A 67 -3.73 -2.44 3.31
C ALA A 67 -2.82 -3.36 2.47
N LEU A 68 -2.63 -3.02 1.20
CA LEU A 68 -1.73 -3.75 0.30
C LEU A 68 -0.30 -3.22 0.46
N ALA A 69 0.65 -4.11 0.68
CA ALA A 69 2.06 -3.79 0.78
C ALA A 69 2.90 -4.83 0.05
N GLY A 70 3.58 -4.43 -1.01
CA GLY A 70 4.36 -5.34 -1.87
C GLY A 70 3.48 -6.39 -2.57
N PHE A 71 2.24 -6.07 -2.83
CA PHE A 71 1.31 -6.94 -3.56
C PHE A 71 1.47 -6.73 -5.07
N MET A 72 2.07 -7.71 -5.76
CA MET A 72 2.51 -7.60 -7.16
C MET A 72 1.58 -8.33 -8.15
N ARG A 73 0.30 -8.40 -7.85
CA ARG A 73 -0.70 -9.04 -8.72
C ARG A 73 -1.79 -8.06 -9.10
N VAL A 74 -2.27 -8.16 -10.33
CA VAL A 74 -3.45 -7.42 -10.77
C VAL A 74 -4.70 -8.15 -10.26
N LEU A 75 -5.47 -7.47 -9.44
CA LEU A 75 -6.75 -7.95 -8.91
C LEU A 75 -7.85 -7.85 -9.98
N THR A 76 -8.85 -8.71 -9.88
CA THR A 76 -10.01 -8.68 -10.79
C THR A 76 -10.99 -7.57 -10.41
N ASP A 77 -11.75 -7.08 -11.39
CA ASP A 77 -12.76 -6.04 -11.14
C ASP A 77 -13.77 -6.43 -10.05
N PRO A 78 -14.33 -7.66 -10.01
CA PRO A 78 -15.24 -8.06 -8.93
C PRO A 78 -14.59 -8.01 -7.54
N PHE A 79 -13.29 -8.34 -7.44
CA PHE A 79 -12.56 -8.22 -6.17
C PHE A 79 -12.42 -6.77 -5.76
N ILE A 80 -12.03 -5.89 -6.68
CA ILE A 80 -11.85 -4.46 -6.42
C ILE A 80 -13.18 -3.81 -6.00
N ASP A 81 -14.26 -4.10 -6.72
CA ASP A 81 -15.60 -3.58 -6.41
C ASP A 81 -16.08 -3.95 -5.00
N ARG A 82 -15.79 -5.20 -4.59
CA ARG A 82 -16.13 -5.71 -3.24
C ARG A 82 -15.52 -4.88 -2.11
N TYR A 83 -14.32 -4.35 -2.34
CA TYR A 83 -13.55 -3.61 -1.33
C TYR A 83 -13.35 -2.13 -1.67
N GLN A 84 -14.17 -1.60 -2.58
CA GLN A 84 -14.10 -0.20 -2.99
C GLN A 84 -14.17 0.76 -1.79
N GLY A 85 -13.28 1.75 -1.75
CA GLY A 85 -13.21 2.76 -0.70
C GLY A 85 -12.60 2.29 0.63
N ARG A 86 -12.24 0.99 0.75
CA ARG A 86 -11.59 0.44 1.94
C ARG A 86 -10.39 -0.46 1.63
N MET A 87 -9.79 -0.27 0.47
CA MET A 87 -8.56 -0.92 0.07
C MET A 87 -7.57 0.13 -0.40
N ILE A 88 -6.40 0.18 0.25
CA ILE A 88 -5.33 1.13 -0.06
C ILE A 88 -4.05 0.39 -0.44
N ASN A 89 -3.24 1.03 -1.29
CA ASN A 89 -1.94 0.52 -1.72
C ASN A 89 -0.87 1.60 -1.53
N ILE A 90 0.38 1.15 -1.37
CA ILE A 90 1.54 2.01 -1.48
C ILE A 90 2.30 1.67 -2.74
N HIS A 91 2.59 2.69 -3.55
CA HIS A 91 3.30 2.59 -4.81
C HIS A 91 4.60 3.39 -4.74
N PRO A 92 5.76 2.81 -5.12
CA PRO A 92 7.05 3.45 -4.94
C PRO A 92 7.39 4.46 -6.06
N SER A 93 6.47 5.39 -6.32
CA SER A 93 6.70 6.58 -7.17
C SER A 93 5.78 7.73 -6.76
N LEU A 94 6.06 8.93 -7.24
CA LEU A 94 5.17 10.09 -7.16
C LEU A 94 4.13 10.01 -8.29
N LEU A 95 3.05 9.26 -8.10
CA LEU A 95 2.00 9.15 -9.10
C LEU A 95 1.45 10.54 -9.51
N PRO A 96 1.13 10.76 -10.80
CA PRO A 96 0.99 9.77 -11.88
C PRO A 96 2.29 9.34 -12.56
N ASP A 97 3.46 9.81 -12.10
CA ASP A 97 4.74 9.42 -12.70
C ASP A 97 5.09 7.96 -12.36
N PHE A 98 5.63 7.24 -13.32
CA PHE A 98 6.15 5.88 -13.18
C PHE A 98 5.15 4.87 -12.57
N PRO A 99 3.91 4.72 -13.12
CA PRO A 99 3.02 3.65 -12.70
C PRO A 99 3.60 2.28 -13.07
N GLY A 100 3.15 1.21 -12.40
CA GLY A 100 3.57 -0.16 -12.66
C GLY A 100 4.94 -0.51 -12.07
N LEU A 101 5.69 -1.37 -12.74
CA LEU A 101 6.93 -1.95 -12.24
C LEU A 101 8.17 -1.10 -12.55
N HIS A 102 9.30 -1.44 -11.89
CA HIS A 102 10.64 -0.85 -12.14
C HIS A 102 10.70 0.67 -11.97
N THR A 103 10.00 1.21 -10.98
CA THR A 103 9.83 2.65 -10.79
C THR A 103 11.15 3.39 -10.55
N HIS A 104 12.04 2.82 -9.72
CA HIS A 104 13.33 3.42 -9.39
C HIS A 104 14.29 3.43 -10.60
N GLU A 105 14.36 2.33 -11.34
CA GLU A 105 15.11 2.21 -12.59
C GLU A 105 14.68 3.28 -13.59
N ARG A 106 13.37 3.33 -13.85
CA ARG A 106 12.77 4.29 -14.79
C ARG A 106 12.97 5.75 -14.36
N ALA A 107 12.92 6.03 -13.06
CA ALA A 107 13.18 7.36 -12.53
C ALA A 107 14.64 7.79 -12.72
N LEU A 108 15.59 6.88 -12.50
CA LEU A 108 17.03 7.13 -12.74
C LEU A 108 17.31 7.32 -14.23
N GLU A 109 16.76 6.47 -15.09
CA GLU A 109 16.90 6.59 -16.56
C GLU A 109 16.32 7.90 -17.09
N ALA A 110 15.19 8.36 -16.55
CA ALA A 110 14.57 9.63 -16.88
C ALA A 110 15.34 10.85 -16.35
N GLY A 111 16.33 10.64 -15.48
CA GLY A 111 17.14 11.72 -14.90
C GLY A 111 16.38 12.71 -14.04
N VAL A 112 15.26 12.28 -13.42
CA VAL A 112 14.45 13.14 -12.56
C VAL A 112 15.23 13.54 -11.31
N LYS A 113 14.92 14.71 -10.76
CA LYS A 113 15.57 15.22 -9.53
C LYS A 113 14.85 14.81 -8.26
N LYS A 114 13.61 14.33 -8.39
CA LYS A 114 12.72 13.96 -7.32
C LYS A 114 12.05 12.63 -7.64
N HIS A 115 11.87 11.83 -6.63
CA HIS A 115 11.15 10.56 -6.69
C HIS A 115 10.42 10.36 -5.36
N GLY A 116 9.78 9.21 -5.13
CA GLY A 116 9.12 9.02 -3.84
C GLY A 116 8.14 7.88 -3.83
N ALA A 117 7.10 8.01 -3.02
CA ALA A 117 6.02 7.04 -2.91
C ALA A 117 4.66 7.71 -2.80
N SER A 118 3.63 7.00 -3.23
CA SER A 118 2.23 7.43 -3.16
C SER A 118 1.39 6.37 -2.45
N VAL A 119 0.56 6.80 -1.50
CA VAL A 119 -0.50 5.98 -0.94
C VAL A 119 -1.81 6.39 -1.59
N HIS A 120 -2.54 5.43 -2.14
CA HIS A 120 -3.76 5.68 -2.88
C HIS A 120 -4.82 4.62 -2.60
N PHE A 121 -6.09 4.95 -2.82
CA PHE A 121 -7.15 3.94 -2.88
C PHE A 121 -6.98 3.08 -4.13
N VAL A 122 -7.26 1.79 -3.99
CA VAL A 122 -7.19 0.86 -5.13
C VAL A 122 -8.47 0.97 -5.96
N THR A 123 -8.28 1.08 -7.27
CA THR A 123 -9.33 1.12 -8.29
C THR A 123 -9.07 0.08 -9.38
N ARG A 124 -9.99 -0.08 -10.34
CA ARG A 124 -9.84 -1.03 -11.45
C ARG A 124 -8.66 -0.72 -12.35
N VAL A 125 -8.28 0.56 -12.42
CA VAL A 125 -7.09 0.96 -13.18
C VAL A 125 -5.89 0.98 -12.24
N VAL A 126 -4.85 0.25 -12.61
CA VAL A 126 -3.65 0.07 -11.78
C VAL A 126 -2.97 1.42 -11.57
N ASP A 127 -2.67 1.74 -10.30
CA ASP A 127 -1.98 2.95 -9.84
C ASP A 127 -2.64 4.30 -10.24
N GLU A 128 -3.93 4.30 -10.59
CA GLU A 128 -4.72 5.50 -10.94
C GLU A 128 -5.80 5.85 -9.90
N GLY A 129 -5.81 5.19 -8.76
CA GLY A 129 -6.79 5.50 -7.71
C GLY A 129 -6.52 6.83 -7.00
N PRO A 130 -7.54 7.38 -6.31
CA PRO A 130 -7.42 8.63 -5.57
C PRO A 130 -6.26 8.61 -4.58
N ILE A 131 -5.36 9.59 -4.68
CA ILE A 131 -4.16 9.71 -3.85
C ILE A 131 -4.54 10.21 -2.46
N ILE A 132 -4.11 9.47 -1.43
CA ILE A 132 -4.28 9.84 -0.02
C ILE A 132 -3.14 10.75 0.42
N CYS A 133 -1.90 10.33 0.17
CA CYS A 133 -0.72 11.17 0.40
C CYS A 133 0.47 10.71 -0.43
N GLN A 134 1.44 11.60 -0.57
CA GLN A 134 2.70 11.35 -1.27
C GLN A 134 3.88 11.76 -0.40
N GLY A 135 4.98 11.05 -0.57
CA GLY A 135 6.24 11.38 0.07
C GLY A 135 7.35 11.57 -0.96
N GLU A 136 7.94 12.75 -0.99
CA GLU A 136 9.02 13.13 -1.90
C GLU A 136 10.38 12.85 -1.27
N VAL A 137 11.29 12.31 -2.07
CA VAL A 137 12.71 12.17 -1.76
C VAL A 137 13.57 12.73 -2.90
N PRO A 138 14.75 13.29 -2.63
CA PRO A 138 15.66 13.70 -3.70
C PRO A 138 16.27 12.49 -4.40
N VAL A 139 16.53 12.62 -5.71
CA VAL A 139 17.44 11.74 -6.45
C VAL A 139 18.81 12.43 -6.46
N LEU A 140 19.80 11.77 -5.86
CA LEU A 140 21.13 12.35 -5.67
C LEU A 140 22.10 11.93 -6.78
N PRO A 141 23.10 12.74 -7.09
CA PRO A 141 24.16 12.33 -8.00
C PRO A 141 24.85 11.04 -7.50
N GLY A 142 24.95 10.05 -8.37
CA GLY A 142 25.55 8.74 -8.05
C GLY A 142 24.60 7.73 -7.42
N ASP A 143 23.31 8.04 -7.29
CA ASP A 143 22.33 7.03 -6.89
C ASP A 143 22.28 5.89 -7.92
N ASP A 144 22.24 4.68 -7.41
CA ASP A 144 21.81 3.49 -8.12
C ASP A 144 20.39 3.09 -7.68
N VAL A 145 19.87 2.01 -8.26
CA VAL A 145 18.51 1.51 -7.97
C VAL A 145 18.34 1.20 -6.49
N ASP A 146 19.33 0.55 -5.88
CA ASP A 146 19.26 0.10 -4.48
C ASP A 146 19.30 1.28 -3.49
N THR A 147 20.15 2.27 -3.75
CA THR A 147 20.26 3.47 -2.89
C THR A 147 19.01 4.32 -2.96
N LEU A 148 18.44 4.50 -4.15
CA LEU A 148 17.19 5.22 -4.34
C LEU A 148 16.02 4.44 -3.69
N ALA A 149 15.92 3.13 -3.93
CA ALA A 149 14.91 2.27 -3.32
C ALA A 149 14.95 2.31 -1.78
N ALA A 150 16.14 2.24 -1.19
CA ALA A 150 16.29 2.33 0.26
C ALA A 150 15.85 3.68 0.84
N ARG A 151 16.05 4.78 0.07
CA ARG A 151 15.58 6.12 0.46
C ARG A 151 14.07 6.22 0.36
N VAL A 152 13.47 5.73 -0.72
CA VAL A 152 12.01 5.69 -0.92
C VAL A 152 11.36 4.82 0.16
N LEU A 153 11.90 3.65 0.48
CA LEU A 153 11.38 2.76 1.52
C LEU A 153 11.29 3.44 2.89
N LYS A 154 12.26 4.30 3.24
CA LYS A 154 12.18 5.08 4.49
C LYS A 154 11.00 6.05 4.46
N MET A 155 10.71 6.65 3.30
CA MET A 155 9.56 7.53 3.12
C MET A 155 8.25 6.73 3.16
N GLU A 156 8.19 5.57 2.53
CA GLU A 156 7.02 4.67 2.62
C GLU A 156 6.67 4.34 4.07
N HIS A 157 7.68 4.04 4.90
CA HIS A 157 7.51 3.75 6.32
C HIS A 157 6.98 4.95 7.13
N ARG A 158 7.03 6.17 6.59
CA ARG A 158 6.43 7.38 7.19
C ARG A 158 5.00 7.61 6.70
N ILE A 159 4.80 7.59 5.37
CA ILE A 159 3.52 7.99 4.79
C ILE A 159 2.45 6.89 4.87
N TYR A 160 2.84 5.60 4.78
CA TYR A 160 1.85 4.53 4.81
C TYR A 160 1.16 4.40 6.18
N PRO A 161 1.88 4.37 7.32
CA PRO A 161 1.23 4.44 8.63
C PRO A 161 0.36 5.69 8.81
N LEU A 162 0.78 6.83 8.28
CA LEU A 162 0.02 8.08 8.35
C LEU A 162 -1.32 7.96 7.62
N ALA A 163 -1.32 7.44 6.40
CA ALA A 163 -2.54 7.21 5.62
C ALA A 163 -3.49 6.22 6.32
N VAL A 164 -2.97 5.11 6.86
CA VAL A 164 -3.76 4.16 7.65
C VAL A 164 -4.36 4.84 8.87
N LYS A 165 -3.59 5.67 9.59
CA LYS A 165 -4.07 6.41 10.76
C LYS A 165 -5.18 7.39 10.41
N TRP A 166 -5.09 8.09 9.29
CA TRP A 166 -6.17 8.96 8.83
C TRP A 166 -7.44 8.18 8.50
N PHE A 167 -7.29 7.01 7.86
CA PHE A 167 -8.43 6.14 7.56
C PHE A 167 -9.14 5.67 8.82
N ILE A 168 -8.43 5.05 9.78
CA ILE A 168 -9.03 4.50 11.01
C ILE A 168 -9.66 5.57 11.90
N ASN A 169 -9.22 6.81 11.79
CA ASN A 169 -9.78 7.95 12.52
C ASN A 169 -10.94 8.63 11.76
N GLY A 170 -11.40 8.07 10.63
CA GLY A 170 -12.49 8.62 9.84
C GLY A 170 -12.19 9.98 9.20
N ARG A 171 -10.91 10.30 8.98
CA ARG A 171 -10.46 11.61 8.49
C ARG A 171 -10.42 11.72 6.96
N LEU A 172 -10.53 10.60 6.24
CA LEU A 172 -10.46 10.58 4.78
C LEU A 172 -11.87 10.72 4.18
N HIS A 173 -12.05 11.70 3.35
CA HIS A 173 -13.31 11.95 2.61
C HIS A 173 -13.00 11.88 1.12
N LEU A 174 -13.65 10.93 0.44
CA LEU A 174 -13.51 10.76 -1.01
C LEU A 174 -14.54 11.62 -1.74
N GLU A 175 -14.07 12.60 -2.50
CA GLU A 175 -14.90 13.47 -3.35
C GLU A 175 -14.50 13.29 -4.83
N GLY A 176 -15.25 12.46 -5.54
CA GLY A 176 -14.90 12.07 -6.91
C GLY A 176 -13.55 11.31 -6.96
N SER A 177 -12.58 11.89 -7.64
CA SER A 177 -11.21 11.35 -7.74
C SER A 177 -10.22 11.97 -6.74
N GLN A 178 -10.68 12.81 -5.81
CA GLN A 178 -9.83 13.48 -4.83
C GLN A 178 -10.11 12.97 -3.42
N VAL A 179 -9.07 12.95 -2.59
CA VAL A 179 -9.18 12.67 -1.17
C VAL A 179 -8.95 13.94 -0.38
N GLN A 180 -9.89 14.30 0.46
CA GLN A 180 -9.76 15.39 1.42
C GLN A 180 -9.53 14.84 2.83
N ILE A 181 -8.74 15.54 3.63
CA ILE A 181 -8.47 15.20 5.03
C ILE A 181 -9.12 16.23 5.95
N SER A 182 -9.90 15.75 6.91
CA SER A 182 -10.54 16.61 7.91
C SER A 182 -10.13 16.20 9.34
N PRO A 183 -9.62 17.13 10.19
CA PRO A 183 -9.20 18.48 9.83
C PRO A 183 -8.07 18.48 8.81
N PRO A 184 -7.87 19.59 8.05
CA PRO A 184 -6.85 19.66 7.01
C PRO A 184 -5.43 19.39 7.54
N GLU A 185 -4.66 18.59 6.80
CA GLU A 185 -3.27 18.27 7.07
C GLU A 185 -2.53 18.09 5.73
N SER A 186 -1.22 18.27 5.70
CA SER A 186 -0.46 18.12 4.46
C SER A 186 -0.47 16.67 3.97
N GLN A 187 -0.96 16.48 2.74
CA GLN A 187 -0.92 15.20 2.03
C GLN A 187 0.39 15.02 1.23
N TYR A 188 1.24 16.02 1.21
CA TYR A 188 2.54 15.98 0.54
C TYR A 188 3.67 16.20 1.55
N ILE A 189 4.48 15.17 1.72
CA ILE A 189 5.54 15.10 2.72
C ILE A 189 6.89 15.10 2.01
N VAL A 190 7.75 16.04 2.33
CA VAL A 190 9.10 16.15 1.77
C VAL A 190 10.12 15.62 2.77
N GLN A 191 11.10 14.89 2.28
CA GLN A 191 12.26 14.52 3.08
C GLN A 191 13.12 15.77 3.32
N ALA A 192 13.24 16.14 4.59
CA ALA A 192 14.15 17.19 5.02
C ALA A 192 15.61 16.72 4.93
#